data_174c74baa38292f32f9f51e3a9038516
#
_entry.id   174c74baa38292f32f9f51e3a9038516
#
_cell.length_a   1.000
_cell.length_b   1.000
_cell.length_c   1.000
_cell.angle_alpha   90.00
_cell.angle_beta   90.00
_cell.angle_gamma   90.00
#
_symmetry.space_group_name_H-M   'P 1'
#
loop_
_entity.id
_entity.type
_entity.pdbx_description
1 polymer ?
#
loop_
_entity_poly.entity_id
_entity_poly.type
_entity_poly.pdbx_seq_one_letter_code
_entity_poly.pdbx_strand_id
1 'polypeptide(L)'
;PFYARYRVEFGTKHDLHDLLVQIALVESHFKDSKTGLLYQAWDESHKQLWVDTQNGCSPIIFARAVGWYALALVDILDFIPNDKEHHQLRNLVLKSANSLVEPVISCQDKSNGLWYQVMDRPNHKGNYHETSASAMFVNFLYKMQRKHYLFENSAAVVDAAQAGYKGLCSKLIISEHGEIHITGNCDKAGTGGNPYR
;
A
#
# COMPACT_ATOMS: atom_id res chain seq x y z
N PRO A 1 -9.69 4.18 6.07
CA PRO A 1 -9.77 5.43 6.85
C PRO A 1 -11.19 5.87 7.09
N PHE A 2 -12.04 5.97 6.03
CA PHE A 2 -13.43 6.41 6.17
C PHE A 2 -14.20 5.63 7.24
N TYR A 3 -14.17 4.31 7.19
CA TYR A 3 -14.89 3.47 8.15
C TYR A 3 -14.41 3.70 9.59
N ALA A 4 -13.10 3.77 9.82
CA ALA A 4 -12.55 4.05 11.15
C ALA A 4 -13.03 5.41 11.68
N ARG A 5 -12.95 6.45 10.85
CA ARG A 5 -13.45 7.78 11.19
C ARG A 5 -14.96 7.76 11.50
N TYR A 6 -15.74 7.13 10.64
CA TYR A 6 -17.19 7.00 10.83
C TYR A 6 -17.54 6.33 12.16
N ARG A 7 -16.85 5.23 12.50
CA ARG A 7 -17.08 4.51 13.76
C ARG A 7 -16.70 5.33 14.98
N VAL A 8 -15.62 6.10 14.92
CA VAL A 8 -15.20 6.98 16.02
C VAL A 8 -16.15 8.16 16.22
N GLU A 9 -16.60 8.77 15.11
CA GLU A 9 -17.48 9.96 15.19
C GLU A 9 -18.96 9.62 15.48
N PHE A 10 -19.46 8.51 14.93
CA PHE A 10 -20.89 8.18 14.96
C PHE A 10 -21.21 6.83 15.62
N GLY A 11 -20.20 6.02 15.91
CA GLY A 11 -20.40 4.71 16.54
C GLY A 11 -20.72 4.81 18.02
N THR A 12 -21.47 3.82 18.54
CA THR A 12 -21.68 3.67 19.97
C THR A 12 -20.44 3.06 20.62
N LYS A 13 -19.87 3.73 21.63
CA LYS A 13 -18.72 3.25 22.44
C LYS A 13 -17.46 2.89 21.66
N HIS A 14 -17.15 3.62 20.59
CA HIS A 14 -15.89 3.44 19.83
C HIS A 14 -15.57 1.98 19.48
N ASP A 15 -16.60 1.15 19.25
CA ASP A 15 -16.37 -0.26 18.87
C ASP A 15 -15.69 -0.35 17.50
N LEU A 16 -14.38 -0.60 17.52
CA LEU A 16 -13.53 -0.80 16.37
C LEU A 16 -13.13 -2.27 16.17
N HIS A 17 -13.82 -3.20 16.84
CA HIS A 17 -13.52 -4.63 16.75
C HIS A 17 -13.60 -5.15 15.32
N ASP A 18 -14.59 -4.71 14.55
CA ASP A 18 -14.72 -5.09 13.14
C ASP A 18 -13.53 -4.63 12.30
N LEU A 19 -13.00 -3.42 12.57
CA LEU A 19 -11.79 -2.95 11.91
C LEU A 19 -10.57 -3.84 12.22
N LEU A 20 -10.45 -4.31 13.47
CA LEU A 20 -9.41 -5.27 13.85
C LEU A 20 -9.55 -6.58 13.06
N VAL A 21 -10.77 -7.11 12.95
CA VAL A 21 -11.05 -8.33 12.18
C VAL A 21 -10.71 -8.14 10.70
N GLN A 22 -11.10 -7.04 10.08
CA GLN A 22 -10.81 -6.76 8.68
C GLN A 22 -9.29 -6.70 8.40
N ILE A 23 -8.52 -6.03 9.26
CA ILE A 23 -7.06 -5.97 9.10
C ILE A 23 -6.44 -7.35 9.30
N ALA A 24 -6.88 -8.11 10.29
CA ALA A 24 -6.37 -9.46 10.55
C ALA A 24 -6.65 -10.40 9.36
N LEU A 25 -7.82 -10.31 8.74
CA LEU A 25 -8.16 -11.08 7.53
C LEU A 25 -7.26 -10.72 6.34
N VAL A 26 -7.00 -9.43 6.12
CA VAL A 26 -6.06 -9.01 5.07
C VAL A 26 -4.67 -9.58 5.32
N GLU A 27 -4.13 -9.47 6.53
CA GLU A 27 -2.81 -9.99 6.87
C GLU A 27 -2.73 -11.53 6.72
N SER A 28 -3.81 -12.25 7.00
CA SER A 28 -3.82 -13.71 6.94
C SER A 28 -3.98 -14.29 5.54
N HIS A 29 -4.70 -13.61 4.64
CA HIS A 29 -5.06 -14.15 3.34
C HIS A 29 -4.32 -13.51 2.16
N PHE A 30 -3.95 -12.24 2.27
CA PHE A 30 -3.38 -11.51 1.13
C PHE A 30 -1.85 -11.48 1.13
N LYS A 31 -1.20 -11.80 2.26
CA LYS A 31 0.26 -11.64 2.38
C LYS A 31 1.03 -12.73 1.66
N ASP A 32 1.88 -12.32 0.72
CA ASP A 32 2.85 -13.22 0.11
C ASP A 32 4.02 -13.46 1.07
N SER A 33 4.22 -14.71 1.46
CA SER A 33 5.28 -15.11 2.40
C SER A 33 6.70 -14.94 1.86
N LYS A 34 6.87 -14.85 0.53
CA LYS A 34 8.18 -14.71 -0.11
C LYS A 34 8.64 -13.26 -0.17
N THR A 35 7.74 -12.35 -0.51
CA THR A 35 8.06 -10.93 -0.69
C THR A 35 7.66 -10.06 0.49
N GLY A 36 6.73 -10.52 1.34
CA GLY A 36 6.12 -9.71 2.39
C GLY A 36 5.10 -8.67 1.89
N LEU A 37 4.87 -8.60 0.58
CA LEU A 37 3.85 -7.75 -0.04
C LEU A 37 2.47 -8.42 0.02
N LEU A 38 1.45 -7.71 -0.48
CA LEU A 38 0.08 -8.22 -0.52
C LEU A 38 -0.40 -8.40 -1.96
N TYR A 39 -1.08 -9.51 -2.20
CA TYR A 39 -1.85 -9.72 -3.42
C TYR A 39 -3.02 -8.73 -3.50
N GLN A 40 -3.50 -8.48 -4.71
CA GLN A 40 -4.59 -7.53 -4.94
C GLN A 40 -5.97 -8.07 -4.52
N ALA A 41 -6.19 -9.35 -4.68
CA ALA A 41 -7.46 -9.99 -4.43
C ALA A 41 -7.27 -11.41 -3.90
N TRP A 42 -8.25 -11.86 -3.12
CA TRP A 42 -8.34 -13.22 -2.61
C TRP A 42 -9.78 -13.73 -2.77
N ASP A 43 -9.93 -14.94 -3.25
CA ASP A 43 -11.20 -15.64 -3.39
C ASP A 43 -11.21 -16.90 -2.52
N GLU A 44 -11.98 -16.88 -1.45
CA GLU A 44 -12.14 -17.99 -0.51
C GLU A 44 -12.62 -19.28 -1.20
N SER A 45 -13.43 -19.14 -2.24
CA SER A 45 -13.96 -20.29 -2.98
C SER A 45 -12.97 -20.94 -3.94
N HIS A 46 -11.88 -20.23 -4.30
CA HIS A 46 -10.87 -20.62 -5.30
C HIS A 46 -11.47 -20.94 -6.69
N LYS A 47 -12.61 -20.30 -7.05
CA LYS A 47 -13.35 -20.58 -8.29
C LYS A 47 -13.29 -19.47 -9.32
N GLN A 48 -12.81 -18.30 -8.97
CA GLN A 48 -12.71 -17.20 -9.91
C GLN A 48 -11.67 -17.51 -11.00
N LEU A 49 -11.92 -17.03 -12.22
CA LEU A 49 -11.03 -17.29 -13.37
C LEU A 49 -9.60 -16.74 -13.21
N TRP A 50 -9.41 -15.76 -12.36
CA TRP A 50 -8.12 -15.11 -12.12
C TRP A 50 -7.33 -15.73 -10.96
N VAL A 51 -7.92 -16.63 -10.20
CA VAL A 51 -7.37 -17.12 -8.94
C VAL A 51 -6.23 -18.12 -9.14
N ASP A 52 -5.20 -18.03 -8.31
CA ASP A 52 -4.30 -19.15 -8.06
C ASP A 52 -5.03 -20.18 -7.20
N THR A 53 -5.25 -21.38 -7.74
CA THR A 53 -6.05 -22.43 -7.08
C THR A 53 -5.41 -22.98 -5.81
N GLN A 54 -4.13 -22.74 -5.57
CA GLN A 54 -3.43 -23.21 -4.36
C GLN A 54 -3.69 -22.29 -3.16
N ASN A 55 -3.65 -20.97 -3.36
CA ASN A 55 -3.74 -20.00 -2.28
C ASN A 55 -4.96 -19.09 -2.34
N GLY A 56 -5.76 -19.16 -3.40
CA GLY A 56 -6.92 -18.30 -3.60
C GLY A 56 -6.61 -16.84 -3.98
N CYS A 57 -5.34 -16.49 -4.16
CA CYS A 57 -4.92 -15.12 -4.43
C CYS A 57 -4.86 -14.79 -5.93
N SER A 58 -4.87 -13.51 -6.24
CA SER A 58 -4.54 -13.02 -7.58
C SER A 58 -3.08 -13.31 -7.92
N PRO A 59 -2.74 -13.55 -9.22
CA PRO A 59 -1.42 -14.05 -9.60
C PRO A 59 -0.30 -13.01 -9.57
N ILE A 60 -0.62 -11.76 -9.32
CA ILE A 60 0.32 -10.63 -9.39
C ILE A 60 0.14 -9.69 -8.20
N ILE A 61 1.23 -9.04 -7.82
CA ILE A 61 1.25 -8.03 -6.75
C ILE A 61 1.25 -6.64 -7.41
N PHE A 62 0.10 -5.99 -7.36
CA PHE A 62 -0.07 -4.65 -7.90
C PHE A 62 0.31 -3.55 -6.91
N ALA A 63 1.16 -2.64 -7.35
CA ALA A 63 1.61 -1.50 -6.55
C ALA A 63 0.45 -0.64 -6.02
N ARG A 64 -0.58 -0.39 -6.84
CA ARG A 64 -1.75 0.39 -6.37
C ARG A 64 -2.52 -0.29 -5.26
N ALA A 65 -2.67 -1.61 -5.30
CA ALA A 65 -3.36 -2.34 -4.23
C ALA A 65 -2.57 -2.26 -2.92
N VAL A 66 -1.26 -2.53 -2.99
CA VAL A 66 -0.35 -2.39 -1.83
C VAL A 66 -0.33 -0.94 -1.34
N GLY A 67 -0.30 0.05 -2.24
CA GLY A 67 -0.29 1.48 -1.91
C GLY A 67 -1.55 1.92 -1.16
N TRP A 68 -2.73 1.48 -1.60
CA TRP A 68 -3.99 1.75 -0.90
C TRP A 68 -4.01 1.16 0.51
N TYR A 69 -3.52 -0.07 0.67
CA TYR A 69 -3.44 -0.69 1.98
C TYR A 69 -2.42 0.02 2.88
N ALA A 70 -1.24 0.34 2.37
CA ALA A 70 -0.21 1.09 3.10
C ALA A 70 -0.74 2.45 3.60
N LEU A 71 -1.43 3.22 2.73
CA LEU A 71 -2.09 4.47 3.13
C LEU A 71 -3.18 4.22 4.18
N ALA A 72 -4.02 3.20 3.97
CA ALA A 72 -5.09 2.89 4.92
C ALA A 72 -4.53 2.63 6.32
N LEU A 73 -3.45 1.84 6.44
CA LEU A 73 -2.83 1.54 7.74
C LEU A 73 -2.37 2.80 8.48
N VAL A 74 -1.66 3.70 7.80
CA VAL A 74 -1.15 4.91 8.46
C VAL A 74 -2.21 5.98 8.68
N ASP A 75 -3.27 6.01 7.86
CA ASP A 75 -4.35 6.98 7.99
C ASP A 75 -5.35 6.61 9.08
N ILE A 76 -5.65 5.33 9.26
CA ILE A 76 -6.56 4.92 10.34
C ILE A 76 -5.96 5.18 11.73
N LEU A 77 -4.64 5.21 11.87
CA LEU A 77 -3.98 5.55 13.14
C LEU A 77 -4.28 6.98 13.62
N ASP A 78 -4.65 7.88 12.72
CA ASP A 78 -5.07 9.24 13.09
C ASP A 78 -6.45 9.25 13.77
N PHE A 79 -7.27 8.21 13.58
CA PHE A 79 -8.62 8.10 14.13
C PHE A 79 -8.73 7.13 15.30
N ILE A 80 -7.89 6.10 15.38
CA ILE A 80 -7.92 5.15 16.49
C ILE A 80 -7.37 5.81 17.76
N PRO A 81 -8.14 5.90 18.85
CA PRO A 81 -7.65 6.48 20.09
C PRO A 81 -6.40 5.77 20.62
N ASN A 82 -5.50 6.52 21.22
CA ASN A 82 -4.28 5.97 21.83
C ASN A 82 -4.49 5.72 23.31
N ASP A 83 -5.32 4.74 23.64
CA ASP A 83 -5.69 4.35 25.00
C ASP A 83 -5.60 2.82 25.19
N LYS A 84 -5.90 2.35 26.39
CA LYS A 84 -5.82 0.92 26.73
C LYS A 84 -6.85 0.07 26.00
N GLU A 85 -8.03 0.61 25.73
CA GLU A 85 -9.11 -0.09 25.04
C GLU A 85 -8.74 -0.42 23.59
N HIS A 86 -8.08 0.53 22.91
CA HIS A 86 -7.72 0.41 21.49
C HIS A 86 -6.29 -0.08 21.26
N HIS A 87 -5.55 -0.39 22.32
CA HIS A 87 -4.13 -0.78 22.23
C HIS A 87 -3.90 -2.00 21.32
N GLN A 88 -4.76 -3.01 21.39
CA GLN A 88 -4.64 -4.21 20.54
C GLN A 88 -4.76 -3.87 19.05
N LEU A 89 -5.77 -3.08 18.69
CA LEU A 89 -5.98 -2.63 17.30
C LEU A 89 -4.81 -1.76 16.83
N ARG A 90 -4.40 -0.77 17.63
CA ARG A 90 -3.25 0.07 17.26
C ARG A 90 -1.99 -0.73 17.04
N ASN A 91 -1.71 -1.71 17.90
CA ASN A 91 -0.54 -2.58 17.75
C ASN A 91 -0.61 -3.45 16.49
N LEU A 92 -1.78 -4.00 16.17
CA LEU A 92 -1.96 -4.73 14.92
C LEU A 92 -1.65 -3.84 13.72
N VAL A 93 -2.25 -2.66 13.66
CA VAL A 93 -2.04 -1.70 12.56
C VAL A 93 -0.58 -1.30 12.43
N LEU A 94 0.09 -0.98 13.55
CA LEU A 94 1.51 -0.62 13.57
C LEU A 94 2.41 -1.79 13.12
N LYS A 95 2.11 -3.02 13.54
CA LYS A 95 2.84 -4.21 13.08
C LYS A 95 2.67 -4.43 11.59
N SER A 96 1.44 -4.34 11.08
CA SER A 96 1.15 -4.46 9.65
C SER A 96 1.87 -3.38 8.84
N ALA A 97 1.81 -2.12 9.28
CA ALA A 97 2.52 -1.02 8.62
C ALA A 97 4.04 -1.22 8.62
N ASN A 98 4.64 -1.58 9.77
CA ASN A 98 6.08 -1.84 9.84
C ASN A 98 6.51 -3.02 8.99
N SER A 99 5.69 -4.08 8.89
CA SER A 99 5.99 -5.24 8.07
C SER A 99 6.00 -4.96 6.56
N LEU A 100 5.42 -3.84 6.11
CA LEU A 100 5.42 -3.41 4.71
C LEU A 100 6.61 -2.51 4.35
N VAL A 101 7.27 -1.90 5.32
CA VAL A 101 8.33 -0.89 5.07
C VAL A 101 9.44 -1.47 4.21
N GLU A 102 10.06 -2.56 4.64
CA GLU A 102 11.19 -3.17 3.91
C GLU A 102 10.77 -3.75 2.55
N PRO A 103 9.67 -4.53 2.43
CA PRO A 103 9.15 -4.96 1.13
C PRO A 103 8.92 -3.83 0.12
N VAL A 104 8.35 -2.72 0.58
CA VAL A 104 8.13 -1.55 -0.29
C VAL A 104 9.45 -0.93 -0.72
N ILE A 105 10.40 -0.72 0.19
CA ILE A 105 11.72 -0.13 -0.12
C ILE A 105 12.52 -1.04 -1.06
N SER A 106 12.47 -2.35 -0.87
CA SER A 106 13.22 -3.32 -1.70
C SER A 106 12.74 -3.36 -3.15
N CYS A 107 11.46 -3.05 -3.41
CA CYS A 107 10.87 -2.98 -4.74
C CYS A 107 11.05 -1.62 -5.44
N GLN A 108 11.67 -0.63 -4.79
CA GLN A 108 11.93 0.67 -5.41
C GLN A 108 13.01 0.58 -6.49
N ASP A 109 12.72 1.09 -7.69
CA ASP A 109 13.73 1.25 -8.74
C ASP A 109 14.76 2.31 -8.33
N LYS A 110 15.99 1.86 -8.05
CA LYS A 110 17.07 2.72 -7.57
C LYS A 110 17.55 3.74 -8.60
N SER A 111 17.21 3.54 -9.89
CA SER A 111 17.61 4.45 -10.97
C SER A 111 16.81 5.75 -11.00
N ASN A 112 15.55 5.72 -10.54
CA ASN A 112 14.62 6.85 -10.62
C ASN A 112 13.74 7.05 -9.37
N GLY A 113 13.81 6.16 -8.39
CA GLY A 113 13.07 6.25 -7.13
C GLY A 113 11.59 5.85 -7.20
N LEU A 114 11.09 5.41 -8.36
CA LEU A 114 9.69 5.02 -8.54
C LEU A 114 9.47 3.51 -8.35
N TRP A 115 8.22 3.09 -8.33
CA TRP A 115 7.82 1.70 -8.22
C TRP A 115 7.09 1.24 -9.47
N TYR A 116 7.38 0.00 -9.88
CA TYR A 116 6.68 -0.64 -10.99
C TYR A 116 5.27 -1.06 -10.60
N GLN A 117 4.35 -1.07 -11.57
CA GLN A 117 2.96 -1.50 -11.37
C GLN A 117 2.87 -2.96 -10.89
N VAL A 118 3.68 -3.86 -11.44
CA VAL A 118 3.88 -5.22 -10.92
C VAL A 118 5.17 -5.21 -10.10
N MET A 119 5.02 -5.21 -8.79
CA MET A 119 6.13 -4.93 -7.86
C MET A 119 7.18 -6.04 -7.83
N ASP A 120 6.75 -7.29 -7.85
CA ASP A 120 7.60 -8.48 -7.76
C ASP A 120 8.25 -8.90 -9.08
N ARG A 121 7.91 -8.23 -10.19
CA ARG A 121 8.38 -8.56 -11.55
C ARG A 121 8.74 -7.31 -12.35
N PRO A 122 9.78 -6.56 -11.96
CA PRO A 122 10.12 -5.29 -12.62
C PRO A 122 10.40 -5.45 -14.11
N ASN A 123 10.98 -6.58 -14.54
CA ASN A 123 11.31 -6.87 -15.92
C ASN A 123 10.17 -7.50 -16.72
N HIS A 124 8.96 -7.61 -16.18
CA HIS A 124 7.83 -8.17 -16.91
C HIS A 124 7.48 -7.31 -18.12
N LYS A 125 7.29 -7.97 -19.28
CA LYS A 125 6.98 -7.26 -20.55
C LYS A 125 5.72 -6.39 -20.39
N GLY A 126 5.86 -5.11 -20.68
CA GLY A 126 4.76 -4.13 -20.54
C GLY A 126 4.59 -3.55 -19.15
N ASN A 127 5.42 -3.94 -18.18
CA ASN A 127 5.43 -3.30 -16.87
C ASN A 127 5.97 -1.85 -16.97
N TYR A 128 5.52 -0.97 -16.10
CA TYR A 128 5.87 0.44 -16.12
C TYR A 128 5.90 1.01 -14.71
N HIS A 129 6.55 2.16 -14.51
CA HIS A 129 6.52 2.88 -13.24
C HIS A 129 5.15 3.51 -13.03
N GLU A 130 4.46 3.05 -11.99
CA GLU A 130 3.12 3.51 -11.67
C GLU A 130 3.19 4.69 -10.70
N THR A 131 2.87 5.88 -11.22
CA THR A 131 3.10 7.14 -10.53
C THR A 131 2.18 7.33 -9.34
N SER A 132 0.91 6.91 -9.41
CA SER A 132 -0.02 7.06 -8.30
C SER A 132 0.35 6.15 -7.11
N ALA A 133 0.76 4.91 -7.36
CA ALA A 133 1.26 4.03 -6.30
C ALA A 133 2.58 4.55 -5.71
N SER A 134 3.48 5.07 -6.56
CA SER A 134 4.71 5.71 -6.09
C SER A 134 4.41 6.87 -5.15
N ALA A 135 3.39 7.70 -5.44
CA ALA A 135 2.96 8.77 -4.55
C ALA A 135 2.40 8.22 -3.21
N MET A 136 1.65 7.12 -3.26
CA MET A 136 1.14 6.45 -2.06
C MET A 136 2.28 5.93 -1.18
N PHE A 137 3.29 5.31 -1.76
CA PHE A 137 4.46 4.81 -1.01
C PHE A 137 5.30 5.94 -0.42
N VAL A 138 5.52 7.01 -1.17
CA VAL A 138 6.21 8.21 -0.64
C VAL A 138 5.46 8.79 0.55
N ASN A 139 4.13 8.94 0.46
CA ASN A 139 3.31 9.41 1.58
C ASN A 139 3.37 8.44 2.78
N PHE A 140 3.23 7.14 2.52
CA PHE A 140 3.33 6.10 3.55
C PHE A 140 4.65 6.19 4.31
N LEU A 141 5.79 6.18 3.61
CA LEU A 141 7.12 6.23 4.21
C LEU A 141 7.34 7.53 5.01
N TYR A 142 6.98 8.69 4.45
CA TYR A 142 7.07 9.96 5.17
C TYR A 142 6.15 9.99 6.40
N LYS A 143 4.95 9.43 6.31
CA LYS A 143 4.03 9.42 7.45
C LYS A 143 4.51 8.48 8.55
N MET A 144 5.06 7.30 8.20
CA MET A 144 5.72 6.40 9.15
C MET A 144 6.83 7.12 9.93
N GLN A 145 7.70 7.85 9.23
CA GLN A 145 8.79 8.63 9.83
C GLN A 145 8.27 9.79 10.67
N ARG A 146 7.43 10.65 10.11
CA ARG A 146 6.96 11.90 10.74
C ARG A 146 6.12 11.67 11.99
N LYS A 147 5.34 10.59 12.00
CA LYS A 147 4.44 10.23 13.12
C LYS A 147 5.11 9.31 14.14
N HIS A 148 6.38 8.97 13.95
CA HIS A 148 7.13 8.04 14.81
C HIS A 148 6.43 6.66 14.92
N TYR A 149 5.92 6.14 13.79
CA TYR A 149 5.28 4.83 13.72
C TYR A 149 6.26 3.70 13.44
N LEU A 150 7.51 4.01 13.09
CA LEU A 150 8.55 3.02 12.89
C LEU A 150 8.98 2.40 14.24
N PHE A 151 9.12 1.08 14.27
CA PHE A 151 9.67 0.39 15.45
C PHE A 151 11.17 0.64 15.58
N GLU A 152 11.86 0.80 14.46
CA GLU A 152 13.28 1.15 14.41
C GLU A 152 13.47 2.33 13.46
N ASN A 153 14.19 3.34 13.91
CA ASN A 153 14.52 4.47 13.05
C ASN A 153 15.47 4.00 11.95
N SER A 154 15.09 4.21 10.70
CA SER A 154 15.85 3.80 9.54
C SER A 154 16.10 4.97 8.60
N ALA A 155 17.37 5.29 8.36
CA ALA A 155 17.75 6.24 7.32
C ALA A 155 17.24 5.80 5.94
N ALA A 156 17.18 4.48 5.68
CA ALA A 156 16.69 3.92 4.42
C ALA A 156 15.24 4.33 4.11
N VAL A 157 14.39 4.53 5.13
CA VAL A 157 13.01 5.01 4.96
C VAL A 157 13.01 6.44 4.41
N VAL A 158 13.85 7.31 4.98
CA VAL A 158 13.97 8.71 4.56
C VAL A 158 14.56 8.79 3.15
N ASP A 159 15.62 8.03 2.89
CA ASP A 159 16.27 8.00 1.58
C ASP A 159 15.33 7.51 0.49
N ALA A 160 14.58 6.43 0.74
CA ALA A 160 13.60 5.90 -0.20
C ALA A 160 12.46 6.89 -0.46
N ALA A 161 11.94 7.53 0.59
CA ALA A 161 10.89 8.54 0.45
C ALA A 161 11.39 9.76 -0.36
N GLN A 162 12.60 10.24 -0.11
CA GLN A 162 13.20 11.35 -0.84
C GLN A 162 13.47 11.01 -2.32
N ALA A 163 14.01 9.81 -2.58
CA ALA A 163 14.23 9.32 -3.94
C ALA A 163 12.89 9.22 -4.70
N GLY A 164 11.88 8.65 -4.06
CA GLY A 164 10.53 8.56 -4.62
C GLY A 164 9.91 9.92 -4.93
N TYR A 165 10.04 10.87 -4.01
CA TYR A 165 9.55 12.24 -4.23
C TYR A 165 10.24 12.91 -5.43
N LYS A 166 11.56 12.79 -5.55
CA LYS A 166 12.29 13.30 -6.73
C LYS A 166 11.81 12.64 -8.01
N GLY A 167 11.61 11.31 -8.00
CA GLY A 167 11.06 10.57 -9.13
C GLY A 167 9.67 11.05 -9.53
N LEU A 168 8.79 11.33 -8.57
CA LEU A 168 7.46 11.90 -8.82
C LEU A 168 7.54 13.29 -9.47
N CYS A 169 8.42 14.15 -9.00
CA CYS A 169 8.62 15.48 -9.61
C CYS A 169 9.03 15.38 -11.08
N SER A 170 9.78 14.35 -11.47
CA SER A 170 10.16 14.13 -12.87
C SER A 170 9.00 13.69 -13.77
N LYS A 171 7.85 13.29 -13.19
CA LYS A 171 6.63 12.91 -13.92
C LYS A 171 5.66 14.07 -14.13
N LEU A 172 5.97 15.24 -13.60
CA LEU A 172 5.16 16.43 -13.81
C LEU A 172 5.41 17.02 -15.19
N ILE A 173 4.32 17.38 -15.87
CA ILE A 173 4.34 18.11 -17.13
C ILE A 173 3.58 19.41 -16.93
N ILE A 174 4.12 20.51 -17.45
CA ILE A 174 3.43 21.79 -17.49
C ILE A 174 2.90 21.97 -18.92
N SER A 175 1.58 22.11 -19.07
CA SER A 175 0.94 22.36 -20.36
C SER A 175 1.28 23.77 -20.88
N GLU A 176 0.99 24.02 -22.16
CA GLU A 176 1.15 25.37 -22.78
C GLU A 176 0.30 26.44 -22.08
N HIS A 177 -0.76 26.01 -21.37
CA HIS A 177 -1.62 26.94 -20.60
C HIS A 177 -1.22 27.03 -19.11
N GLY A 178 -0.08 26.47 -18.70
CA GLY A 178 0.43 26.51 -17.33
C GLY A 178 -0.22 25.51 -16.37
N GLU A 179 -1.04 24.58 -16.88
CA GLU A 179 -1.63 23.53 -16.06
C GLU A 179 -0.59 22.45 -15.74
N ILE A 180 -0.64 21.92 -14.52
CA ILE A 180 0.27 20.86 -14.07
C ILE A 180 -0.43 19.52 -14.23
N HIS A 181 0.18 18.64 -15.02
CA HIS A 181 -0.27 17.24 -15.19
C HIS A 181 0.76 16.27 -14.64
N ILE A 182 0.31 15.10 -14.18
CA ILE A 182 1.19 14.02 -13.79
C ILE A 182 0.96 12.84 -14.74
N THR A 183 2.04 12.22 -15.22
CA THR A 183 2.02 11.11 -16.17
C THR A 183 2.34 9.77 -15.51
N GLY A 184 2.03 8.68 -16.19
CA GLY A 184 2.37 7.32 -15.73
C GLY A 184 1.40 6.75 -14.70
N ASN A 185 0.20 7.30 -14.61
CA ASN A 185 -0.86 6.74 -13.78
C ASN A 185 -1.57 5.59 -14.48
N CYS A 186 -1.91 4.54 -13.72
CA CYS A 186 -2.77 3.46 -14.19
C CYS A 186 -4.21 3.97 -14.35
N ASP A 187 -4.80 3.77 -15.51
CA ASP A 187 -6.22 4.06 -15.73
C ASP A 187 -7.11 3.02 -15.03
N LYS A 188 -6.88 1.73 -15.33
CA LYS A 188 -7.61 0.61 -14.77
C LYS A 188 -6.65 -0.50 -14.37
N ALA A 189 -6.89 -1.11 -13.21
CA ALA A 189 -6.18 -2.32 -12.78
C ALA A 189 -7.19 -3.45 -12.62
N GLY A 190 -6.97 -4.54 -13.35
CA GLY A 190 -7.71 -5.79 -13.16
C GLY A 190 -7.09 -6.67 -12.07
N THR A 191 -7.65 -7.87 -11.88
CA THR A 191 -7.16 -8.85 -10.90
C THR A 191 -5.93 -9.63 -11.40
N GLY A 192 -5.43 -9.28 -12.54
CA GLY A 192 -4.32 -9.96 -13.21
C GLY A 192 -4.79 -10.66 -14.48
N GLY A 193 -3.86 -11.02 -15.32
CA GLY A 193 -4.16 -11.67 -16.59
C GLY A 193 -2.94 -11.65 -17.50
N ASN A 194 -3.06 -12.23 -18.69
CA ASN A 194 -2.01 -12.17 -19.71
C ASN A 194 -2.61 -11.76 -21.06
N PRO A 195 -2.30 -10.57 -21.60
CA PRO A 195 -1.51 -9.52 -20.95
C PRO A 195 -2.29 -8.94 -19.76
N TYR A 196 -1.58 -8.67 -18.69
CA TYR A 196 -2.23 -8.00 -17.58
C TYR A 196 -2.49 -6.53 -17.94
N ARG A 197 -3.69 -6.06 -17.65
CA ARG A 197 -4.14 -4.69 -17.88
C ARG A 197 -4.85 -4.15 -16.66
#